data_740537f8c1eee8a7d66c4dd25467f3bf
#
_entry.id   740537f8c1eee8a7d66c4dd25467f3bf
#
_cell.length_a   1.000
_cell.length_b   1.000
_cell.length_c   1.000
_cell.angle_alpha   90.00
_cell.angle_beta   90.00
_cell.angle_gamma   90.00
#
_symmetry.space_group_name_H-M   'P 1'
#
loop_
_entity.id
_entity.type
_entity.pdbx_description
1 polymer ?
#
loop_
_entity_poly.entity_id
_entity_poly.type
_entity_poly.pdbx_seq_one_letter_code
_entity_poly.pdbx_strand_id
1 'polypeptide(L)'
;MQKSNTTMKKSKSGAKETKAGTSPSRLIDARIKELGDWRGETLARVRSLIKQADPEVVEEWKWAKPTNPGTPVWSHAGIICTGETYKTAVKLTFARGASLPDPSGVFNSSLEGNTRRAIDFREGENINEEALKALIRAAVALNTSMQATARPVRSQKRPKSA
;
A
#
# COMPACT_ATOMS: atom_id res chain seq x y z
N MET A 1 -32.40 -14.02 16.95
CA MET A 1 -31.86 -13.93 16.52
C MET A 1 -31.13 -13.71 16.39
N GLN A 2 -30.97 -13.68 16.43
CA GLN A 2 -30.21 -13.46 16.05
C GLN A 2 -29.30 -13.58 15.92
N LYS A 3 -29.34 -13.87 16.18
CA LYS A 3 -28.44 -13.99 15.96
C LYS A 3 -27.73 -14.10 15.50
N SER A 4 -27.84 -14.20 15.43
CA SER A 4 -27.11 -14.31 14.77
C SER A 4 -26.38 -14.41 14.30
N ASN A 5 -26.58 -14.59 14.36
CA ASN A 5 -25.93 -14.71 13.70
C ASN A 5 -25.06 -14.79 13.29
N THR A 6 -25.26 -14.94 13.53
CA THR A 6 -24.52 -15.05 13.03
C THR A 6 -23.77 -15.29 12.51
N THR A 7 -23.96 -15.39 12.42
CA THR A 7 -23.32 -15.57 11.74
C THR A 7 -22.53 -15.81 11.24
N MET A 8 -22.65 -15.95 11.21
CA MET A 8 -21.93 -16.07 10.57
C MET A 8 -21.17 -16.38 10.20
N LYS A 9 -21.08 -16.58 10.22
CA LYS A 9 -20.37 -16.80 9.80
C LYS A 9 -19.68 -17.07 9.29
N LYS A 10 -19.59 -17.24 9.02
CA LYS A 10 -18.92 -17.43 8.42
C LYS A 10 -18.06 -17.58 8.14
N SER A 11 -17.90 -17.63 8.11
CA SER A 11 -17.06 -17.61 7.67
C SER A 11 -16.27 -18.08 7.53
N LYS A 12 -15.99 -18.39 7.24
CA LYS A 12 -15.32 -18.83 7.05
C LYS A 12 -14.39 -18.85 6.52
N SER A 13 -14.03 -18.85 6.21
CA SER A 13 -13.28 -18.84 5.59
C SER A 13 -12.26 -18.38 5.65
N GLY A 14 -12.11 -18.00 5.43
CA GLY A 14 -11.16 -17.37 5.29
C GLY A 14 -10.36 -17.39 6.22
N ALA A 15 -10.54 -17.79 6.57
CA ALA A 15 -9.92 -17.79 7.47
C ALA A 15 -8.62 -17.51 7.56
N LYS A 16 -8.16 -17.59 7.19
CA LYS A 16 -7.10 -17.35 7.23
C LYS A 16 -6.80 -16.23 7.44
N GLU A 17 -7.21 -15.73 7.46
CA GLU A 17 -7.03 -14.75 7.48
C GLU A 17 -7.18 -14.19 8.42
N THR A 18 -7.14 -14.25 8.63
CA THR A 18 -7.19 -13.55 9.35
C THR A 18 -7.80 -13.60 10.39
N LYS A 19 -7.74 -13.42 11.00
CA LYS A 19 -8.31 -13.45 12.00
C LYS A 19 -9.61 -13.07 11.96
N ALA A 20 -10.46 -13.61 12.37
CA ALA A 20 -11.81 -13.16 12.40
C ALA A 20 -12.37 -12.85 11.05
N GLY A 21 -11.77 -13.32 10.02
CA GLY A 21 -12.28 -13.05 8.71
C GLY A 21 -12.26 -11.59 8.30
N THR A 22 -11.42 -10.81 8.96
CA THR A 22 -11.35 -9.39 8.65
C THR A 22 -10.47 -9.19 7.44
N SER A 23 -10.97 -8.50 6.44
CA SER A 23 -10.21 -8.22 5.24
C SER A 23 -9.18 -7.14 5.48
N PRO A 24 -8.13 -7.09 4.66
CA PRO A 24 -7.16 -6.00 4.78
C PRO A 24 -7.82 -4.63 4.68
N SER A 25 -8.79 -4.45 3.79
CA SER A 25 -9.47 -3.16 3.66
C SER A 25 -10.16 -2.77 4.95
N ARG A 26 -10.75 -3.72 5.65
CA ARG A 26 -11.40 -3.43 6.91
C ARG A 26 -10.41 -3.12 8.01
N LEU A 27 -9.24 -3.77 7.97
CA LEU A 27 -8.21 -3.47 8.94
C LEU A 27 -7.67 -2.06 8.73
N ILE A 28 -7.59 -1.63 7.47
CA ILE A 28 -7.18 -0.25 7.18
C ILE A 28 -8.26 0.72 7.65
N ASP A 29 -9.54 0.41 7.43
CA ASP A 29 -10.63 1.23 7.91
C ASP A 29 -10.54 1.39 9.43
N ALA A 30 -10.27 0.29 10.13
CA ALA A 30 -10.18 0.32 11.58
C ALA A 30 -8.99 1.14 12.04
N ARG A 31 -7.87 1.05 11.33
CA ARG A 31 -6.69 1.81 11.67
C ARG A 31 -6.94 3.32 11.54
N ILE A 32 -7.60 3.72 10.47
CA ILE A 32 -7.93 5.12 10.25
C ILE A 32 -8.82 5.63 11.38
N LYS A 33 -9.81 4.82 11.76
CA LYS A 33 -10.72 5.20 12.81
C LYS A 33 -10.02 5.27 14.15
N GLU A 34 -9.13 4.32 14.40
CA GLU A 34 -8.41 4.27 15.65
C GLU A 34 -7.52 5.50 15.86
N LEU A 35 -6.90 6.00 14.79
CA LEU A 35 -6.05 7.17 14.88
C LEU A 35 -6.83 8.40 15.33
N GLY A 36 -8.04 8.56 14.78
CA GLY A 36 -8.99 9.56 15.28
C GLY A 36 -8.57 11.02 15.24
N ASP A 37 -7.49 11.34 14.58
CA ASP A 37 -7.01 12.72 14.50
C ASP A 37 -6.54 12.97 13.06
N TRP A 38 -5.73 14.03 12.87
CA TRP A 38 -5.28 14.41 11.55
C TRP A 38 -4.55 13.29 10.83
N ARG A 39 -3.93 12.37 11.57
CA ARG A 39 -3.22 11.27 10.95
C ARG A 39 -4.21 10.30 10.28
N GLY A 40 -5.35 10.06 10.92
CA GLY A 40 -6.40 9.24 10.32
C GLY A 40 -6.94 9.89 9.07
N GLU A 41 -7.16 11.20 9.12
CA GLU A 41 -7.67 11.93 7.96
C GLU A 41 -6.67 11.90 6.82
N THR A 42 -5.39 12.07 7.14
CA THR A 42 -4.34 12.05 6.13
C THR A 42 -4.22 10.65 5.50
N LEU A 43 -4.24 9.61 6.33
CA LEU A 43 -4.15 8.25 5.81
C LEU A 43 -5.35 7.94 4.93
N ALA A 44 -6.54 8.39 5.32
CA ALA A 44 -7.73 8.18 4.52
C ALA A 44 -7.63 8.90 3.18
N ARG A 45 -7.08 10.12 3.20
CA ARG A 45 -6.93 10.89 1.97
C ARG A 45 -5.92 10.23 1.03
N VAL A 46 -4.78 9.82 1.57
CA VAL A 46 -3.75 9.15 0.79
C VAL A 46 -4.32 7.87 0.18
N ARG A 47 -5.07 7.10 0.98
CA ARG A 47 -5.70 5.88 0.50
C ARG A 47 -6.63 6.16 -0.68
N SER A 48 -7.42 7.21 -0.56
CA SER A 48 -8.34 7.60 -1.62
C SER A 48 -7.59 7.94 -2.89
N LEU A 49 -6.49 8.68 -2.77
CA LEU A 49 -5.70 9.08 -3.94
C LEU A 49 -5.04 7.87 -4.60
N ILE A 50 -4.59 6.91 -3.80
CA ILE A 50 -4.01 5.69 -4.35
C ILE A 50 -5.05 4.94 -5.17
N LYS A 51 -6.27 4.83 -4.65
CA LYS A 51 -7.32 4.11 -5.35
C LYS A 51 -7.80 4.86 -6.59
N GLN A 52 -7.74 6.18 -6.56
CA GLN A 52 -8.07 6.97 -7.74
C GLN A 52 -7.03 6.77 -8.83
N ALA A 53 -5.76 6.73 -8.43
CA ALA A 53 -4.68 6.57 -9.40
C ALA A 53 -4.68 5.17 -10.00
N ASP A 54 -5.07 4.18 -9.20
CA ASP A 54 -5.07 2.78 -9.64
C ASP A 54 -6.29 2.07 -9.08
N PRO A 55 -7.40 2.06 -9.82
CA PRO A 55 -8.60 1.39 -9.35
C PRO A 55 -8.45 -0.10 -9.11
N GLU A 56 -7.40 -0.71 -9.66
CA GLU A 56 -7.16 -2.13 -9.48
C GLU A 56 -6.18 -2.45 -8.37
N VAL A 57 -5.78 -1.45 -7.61
CA VAL A 57 -4.81 -1.65 -6.54
C VAL A 57 -5.37 -2.63 -5.50
N VAL A 58 -4.48 -3.46 -4.98
CA VAL A 58 -4.85 -4.43 -3.95
C VAL A 58 -4.39 -3.90 -2.61
N GLU A 59 -5.29 -3.86 -1.64
CA GLU A 59 -4.95 -3.45 -0.29
C GLU A 59 -4.58 -4.69 0.52
N GLU A 60 -3.48 -4.58 1.27
CA GLU A 60 -3.00 -5.68 2.09
C GLU A 60 -2.67 -5.17 3.49
N TRP A 61 -2.53 -6.10 4.40
CA TRP A 61 -2.19 -5.79 5.79
C TRP A 61 -1.07 -6.74 6.16
N LYS A 62 0.11 -6.18 6.42
CA LYS A 62 1.29 -7.01 6.59
C LYS A 62 2.08 -6.68 7.84
N TRP A 63 2.97 -7.56 8.16
CA TRP A 63 3.98 -7.40 9.22
C TRP A 63 3.43 -7.17 10.63
N ALA A 64 2.32 -7.84 10.93
CA ALA A 64 1.77 -7.77 12.28
C ALA A 64 2.73 -8.46 13.24
N LYS A 65 2.92 -7.87 14.40
CA LYS A 65 3.77 -8.39 15.46
C LYS A 65 3.08 -8.12 16.78
N PRO A 66 3.54 -8.78 17.86
CA PRO A 66 2.90 -8.50 19.15
C PRO A 66 2.88 -7.03 19.52
N THR A 67 3.89 -6.28 19.10
CA THR A 67 3.98 -4.86 19.43
C THR A 67 3.47 -3.96 18.32
N ASN A 68 3.04 -4.53 17.20
CA ASN A 68 2.61 -3.73 16.06
C ASN A 68 1.47 -4.47 15.36
N PRO A 69 0.28 -3.92 15.32
CA PRO A 69 -0.88 -4.61 14.75
C PRO A 69 -0.79 -4.88 13.26
N GLY A 70 0.15 -4.27 12.58
CA GLY A 70 0.31 -4.46 11.14
C GLY A 70 0.35 -3.14 10.40
N THR A 71 0.56 -3.21 9.11
CA THR A 71 0.77 -2.03 8.28
C THR A 71 -0.05 -2.13 7.00
N PRO A 72 -0.73 -1.05 6.62
CA PRO A 72 -1.40 -0.99 5.33
C PRO A 72 -0.39 -1.04 4.19
N VAL A 73 -0.66 -1.86 3.19
CA VAL A 73 0.21 -2.02 2.05
C VAL A 73 -0.66 -1.99 0.81
N TRP A 74 -0.19 -1.33 -0.24
CA TRP A 74 -0.89 -1.28 -1.51
C TRP A 74 0.00 -1.91 -2.56
N SER A 75 -0.58 -2.82 -3.34
CA SER A 75 0.16 -3.64 -4.30
C SER A 75 -0.51 -3.68 -5.67
N HIS A 76 0.30 -3.81 -6.69
CA HIS A 76 -0.16 -4.05 -8.04
C HIS A 76 1.07 -4.60 -8.78
N ALA A 77 1.07 -5.92 -9.05
CA ALA A 77 2.22 -6.60 -9.63
C ALA A 77 3.46 -6.43 -8.73
N GLY A 78 3.23 -6.43 -7.43
CA GLY A 78 4.27 -6.21 -6.43
C GLY A 78 3.89 -5.04 -5.56
N ILE A 79 4.61 -4.84 -4.49
CA ILE A 79 4.30 -3.75 -3.55
C ILE A 79 4.56 -2.41 -4.22
N ILE A 80 3.57 -1.52 -4.11
CA ILE A 80 3.71 -0.14 -4.57
C ILE A 80 4.22 0.68 -3.40
N CYS A 81 3.48 0.71 -2.31
CA CYS A 81 3.83 1.54 -1.15
C CYS A 81 3.19 1.01 0.12
N THR A 82 3.70 1.50 1.24
CA THR A 82 3.21 1.14 2.56
C THR A 82 2.89 2.41 3.32
N GLY A 83 1.88 2.36 4.17
CA GLY A 83 1.46 3.52 4.95
C GLY A 83 1.73 3.31 6.43
N GLU A 84 2.61 4.11 6.98
CA GLU A 84 2.95 4.04 8.39
C GLU A 84 2.55 5.31 9.08
N THR A 85 2.18 5.21 10.35
CA THR A 85 1.80 6.41 11.10
C THR A 85 2.68 6.53 12.31
N TYR A 86 3.23 7.73 12.49
CA TYR A 86 4.07 8.07 13.62
C TYR A 86 3.42 9.22 14.35
N LYS A 87 3.98 9.60 15.49
CA LYS A 87 3.39 10.63 16.30
C LYS A 87 3.20 11.94 15.53
N THR A 88 4.15 12.29 14.70
CA THR A 88 4.14 13.59 14.04
C THR A 88 4.09 13.49 12.51
N ALA A 89 3.88 12.31 11.97
CA ALA A 89 3.88 12.16 10.52
C ALA A 89 3.12 10.92 10.09
N VAL A 90 2.54 10.99 8.91
CA VAL A 90 2.07 9.81 8.20
C VAL A 90 3.10 9.61 7.09
N LYS A 91 3.71 8.43 7.04
CA LYS A 91 4.76 8.15 6.07
C LYS A 91 4.28 7.18 5.01
N LEU A 92 4.43 7.56 3.76
CA LEU A 92 4.11 6.67 2.64
C LEU A 92 5.44 6.29 1.98
N THR A 93 5.83 5.03 2.09
CA THR A 93 7.10 4.55 1.58
C THR A 93 6.87 3.79 0.28
N PHE A 94 7.51 4.25 -0.78
CA PHE A 94 7.41 3.58 -2.08
C PHE A 94 8.53 2.55 -2.19
N ALA A 95 8.17 1.30 -2.42
CA ALA A 95 9.12 0.19 -2.42
C ALA A 95 10.24 0.37 -3.45
N ARG A 96 9.91 0.96 -4.59
CA ARG A 96 10.91 1.22 -5.63
C ARG A 96 11.03 2.70 -5.93
N GLY A 97 10.84 3.52 -4.89
CA GLY A 97 10.82 4.97 -5.07
C GLY A 97 12.06 5.55 -5.73
N ALA A 98 13.22 4.94 -5.47
CA ALA A 98 14.46 5.45 -6.05
C ALA A 98 14.48 5.35 -7.57
N SER A 99 13.64 4.48 -8.14
CA SER A 99 13.56 4.29 -9.59
C SER A 99 12.42 5.08 -10.23
N LEU A 100 11.69 5.85 -9.45
CA LEU A 100 10.56 6.59 -9.98
C LEU A 100 10.92 8.04 -10.29
N PRO A 101 10.37 8.60 -11.36
CA PRO A 101 10.61 10.02 -11.63
C PRO A 101 9.79 10.83 -10.63
N ASP A 102 10.39 11.87 -10.12
CA ASP A 102 9.73 12.73 -9.14
C ASP A 102 10.00 14.18 -9.49
N PRO A 103 9.48 14.64 -10.64
CA PRO A 103 9.77 15.99 -11.10
C PRO A 103 9.27 17.08 -10.17
N SER A 104 8.24 16.79 -9.37
CA SER A 104 7.70 17.77 -8.44
C SER A 104 8.39 17.75 -7.10
N GLY A 105 9.35 16.83 -6.90
CA GLY A 105 10.06 16.77 -5.63
C GLY A 105 9.20 16.41 -4.46
N VAL A 106 8.30 15.44 -4.62
CA VAL A 106 7.37 15.07 -3.59
C VAL A 106 8.02 14.20 -2.52
N PHE A 107 8.98 13.35 -2.91
CA PHE A 107 9.69 12.55 -1.92
C PHE A 107 10.49 13.47 -1.01
N ASN A 108 10.30 13.34 0.27
CA ASN A 108 10.98 14.19 1.24
C ASN A 108 11.58 13.41 2.40
N SER A 109 11.62 12.08 2.27
CA SER A 109 12.14 11.24 3.33
C SER A 109 12.79 10.02 2.69
N SER A 110 13.71 9.39 3.40
CA SER A 110 14.43 8.21 2.93
C SER A 110 15.15 8.49 1.60
N LEU A 111 15.65 9.70 1.44
CA LEU A 111 16.22 10.11 0.17
C LEU A 111 17.56 9.46 -0.17
N GLU A 112 18.18 8.85 0.81
CA GLU A 112 19.44 8.19 0.57
C GLU A 112 19.30 6.69 0.33
N GLY A 113 18.10 6.18 0.35
CA GLY A 113 17.89 4.76 0.13
C GLY A 113 18.20 4.37 -1.30
N ASN A 114 18.76 3.19 -1.48
CA ASN A 114 19.06 2.70 -2.82
C ASN A 114 17.81 2.26 -3.57
N THR A 115 16.76 1.91 -2.88
CA THR A 115 15.55 1.38 -3.48
C THR A 115 14.31 2.17 -3.08
N ARG A 116 14.18 2.44 -1.79
CA ARG A 116 12.97 3.09 -1.28
C ARG A 116 13.10 4.59 -1.21
N ARG A 117 11.96 5.25 -1.32
CA ARG A 117 11.83 6.68 -1.08
C ARG A 117 10.51 6.87 -0.37
N ALA A 118 10.39 7.91 0.42
CA ALA A 118 9.17 8.10 1.19
C ALA A 118 8.72 9.55 1.19
N ILE A 119 7.45 9.72 1.52
CA ILE A 119 6.84 11.03 1.70
C ILE A 119 6.34 11.06 3.14
N ASP A 120 6.78 12.05 3.90
CA ASP A 120 6.25 12.30 5.22
C ASP A 120 5.22 13.41 5.09
N PHE A 121 3.98 13.12 5.51
CA PHE A 121 2.92 14.11 5.53
C PHE A 121 2.76 14.55 6.98
N ARG A 122 2.84 15.86 7.22
CA ARG A 122 2.72 16.40 8.56
C ARG A 122 1.42 17.16 8.71
N GLU A 123 1.02 17.37 9.95
CA GLU A 123 -0.24 18.03 10.24
C GLU A 123 -0.32 19.38 9.54
N GLY A 124 -1.42 19.61 8.87
CA GLY A 124 -1.65 20.91 8.23
C GLY A 124 -1.02 21.09 6.87
N GLU A 125 -0.23 20.11 6.42
CA GLU A 125 0.39 20.24 5.11
C GLU A 125 -0.58 19.86 4.00
N ASN A 126 -0.48 20.53 2.88
CA ASN A 126 -1.29 20.20 1.73
C ASN A 126 -0.63 19.07 0.96
N ILE A 127 -1.43 18.16 0.46
CA ILE A 127 -0.93 17.07 -0.35
C ILE A 127 -0.97 17.51 -1.81
N ASN A 128 0.14 17.32 -2.51
CA ASN A 128 0.18 17.56 -3.94
C ASN A 128 -0.46 16.34 -4.60
N GLU A 129 -1.78 16.39 -4.74
CA GLU A 129 -2.55 15.21 -5.13
C GLU A 129 -2.21 14.69 -6.51
N GLU A 130 -2.02 15.59 -7.47
CA GLU A 130 -1.73 15.16 -8.82
C GLU A 130 -0.34 14.52 -8.91
N ALA A 131 0.62 15.08 -8.21
CA ALA A 131 1.96 14.53 -8.20
C ALA A 131 1.98 13.17 -7.49
N LEU A 132 1.21 13.01 -6.42
CA LEU A 132 1.14 11.74 -5.71
C LEU A 132 0.51 10.68 -6.62
N LYS A 133 -0.58 11.03 -7.31
CA LYS A 133 -1.22 10.08 -8.22
C LYS A 133 -0.29 9.69 -9.35
N ALA A 134 0.50 10.65 -9.83
CA ALA A 134 1.48 10.35 -10.88
C ALA A 134 2.53 9.35 -10.40
N LEU A 135 2.99 9.50 -9.15
CA LEU A 135 3.94 8.56 -8.58
C LEU A 135 3.34 7.17 -8.46
N ILE A 136 2.08 7.09 -8.04
CA ILE A 136 1.40 5.80 -7.94
C ILE A 136 1.33 5.13 -9.31
N ARG A 137 0.93 5.89 -10.33
CA ARG A 137 0.85 5.32 -11.67
C ARG A 137 2.20 4.88 -12.19
N ALA A 138 3.24 5.66 -11.90
CA ALA A 138 4.59 5.31 -12.32
C ALA A 138 5.04 4.03 -11.61
N ALA A 139 4.68 3.87 -10.34
CA ALA A 139 5.05 2.68 -9.60
C ALA A 139 4.35 1.44 -10.16
N VAL A 140 3.09 1.59 -10.53
CA VAL A 140 2.34 0.49 -11.15
C VAL A 140 2.99 0.12 -12.48
N ALA A 141 3.32 1.10 -13.29
CA ALA A 141 3.93 0.85 -14.59
C ALA A 141 5.29 0.15 -14.43
N LEU A 142 6.07 0.57 -13.46
CA LEU A 142 7.36 -0.04 -13.22
C LEU A 142 7.20 -1.49 -12.77
N ASN A 143 6.33 -1.74 -11.80
CA ASN A 143 6.10 -3.09 -11.32
C ASN A 143 5.62 -4.00 -12.44
N THR A 144 4.70 -3.51 -13.25
CA THR A 144 4.14 -4.28 -14.34
C THR A 144 5.21 -4.58 -15.38
N SER A 145 6.06 -3.60 -15.67
CA SER A 145 7.14 -3.77 -16.62
C SER A 145 8.15 -4.81 -16.12
N MET A 146 8.49 -4.77 -14.85
CA MET A 146 9.44 -5.72 -14.30
C MET A 146 8.88 -7.13 -14.29
N GLN A 147 7.58 -7.26 -14.03
CA GLN A 147 6.95 -8.54 -14.02
C GLN A 147 6.91 -9.12 -15.45
N ALA A 148 6.60 -8.31 -16.43
CA ALA A 148 6.55 -8.73 -17.81
C ALA A 148 7.94 -9.13 -18.32
N THR A 149 8.97 -8.38 -17.89
CA THR A 149 10.31 -8.68 -18.32
C THR A 149 10.78 -10.01 -17.75
N ALA A 150 10.42 -10.30 -16.54
CA ALA A 150 10.83 -11.53 -15.90
C ALA A 150 10.27 -12.75 -16.62
N ARG A 151 9.02 -12.68 -17.07
CA ARG A 151 8.43 -13.79 -17.76
C ARG A 151 9.03 -14.16 -19.06
N PRO A 152 9.23 -13.24 -19.98
CA PRO A 152 9.81 -13.54 -21.27
C PRO A 152 11.20 -14.13 -21.12
N VAL A 153 11.97 -13.67 -20.21
CA VAL A 153 13.29 -14.17 -20.01
C VAL A 153 13.24 -15.63 -19.64
N ARG A 154 12.35 -16.00 -18.74
CA ARG A 154 12.21 -17.35 -18.38
C ARG A 154 11.76 -18.21 -19.51
N SER A 155 10.87 -17.75 -20.29
CA SER A 155 10.37 -18.46 -21.41
C SER A 155 11.45 -18.74 -22.39
N GLN A 156 12.25 -17.78 -22.68
CA GLN A 156 13.28 -17.97 -23.62
C GLN A 156 14.32 -18.93 -23.20
N LYS A 157 14.59 -19.02 -21.97
CA LYS A 157 15.55 -19.88 -21.54
C LYS A 157 15.23 -21.26 -21.89
N ARG A 158 14.05 -21.70 -21.77
CA ARG A 158 13.71 -22.98 -22.07
C ARG A 158 13.93 -23.39 -23.42
N PRO A 159 13.47 -22.70 -24.36
CA PRO A 159 13.57 -23.09 -25.72
C PRO A 159 14.95 -23.31 -26.14
N LYS A 160 15.83 -22.55 -25.66
CA LYS A 160 17.07 -22.67 -26.07
C LYS A 160 17.70 -23.83 -25.72
N SER A 161 17.26 -24.47 -24.82
CA SER A 161 17.97 -25.60 -24.47
C SER A 161 17.86 -26.59 -25.58
N ALA A 162 17.12 -26.36 -26.52
CA ALA A 162 16.99 -27.35 -27.58
C ALA A 162 18.19 -27.39 -28.48
#